data_a884547f9a406c6a016ebe91d58deb9d
#
_entry.id   a884547f9a406c6a016ebe91d58deb9d
#
_cell.length_a   1.000
_cell.length_b   1.000
_cell.length_c   1.000
_cell.angle_alpha   90.00
_cell.angle_beta   90.00
_cell.angle_gamma   90.00
#
_symmetry.space_group_name_H-M   'P 1'
#
loop_
_entity.id
_entity.type
_entity.pdbx_description
1 polymer ?
#
loop_
_entity_poly.entity_id
_entity_poly.type
_entity_poly.pdbx_seq_one_letter_code
_entity_poly.pdbx_strand_id
1 'polypeptide(L)'
;MSKNIQIKLLTENSIIPKKQHELDIGYDLHSSVDIELASKKVTRVNTAISISLPKDVGGFVLPRSGLSSNHLITLINSPGLIDPGYTGELLIPLINHGEEDYKIKSGDRIAQLVFILSLIHISEPTRLLA
;
A
#
# COMPACT_ATOMS: atom_id res chain seq x y z
N MET A 1 -13.92 -13.71 14.92
CA MET A 1 -12.64 -14.37 14.60
C MET A 1 -11.67 -13.41 13.98
N SER A 2 -10.48 -13.36 14.51
CA SER A 2 -9.43 -12.52 13.92
C SER A 2 -8.83 -13.23 12.71
N LYS A 3 -8.42 -12.44 11.71
CA LYS A 3 -7.67 -12.91 10.56
C LYS A 3 -6.20 -12.65 10.80
N ASN A 4 -5.36 -13.65 10.54
CA ASN A 4 -3.93 -13.50 10.66
C ASN A 4 -3.33 -13.09 9.33
N ILE A 5 -2.65 -11.96 9.34
CA ILE A 5 -1.93 -11.44 8.18
C ILE A 5 -0.45 -11.54 8.49
N GLN A 6 0.28 -12.22 7.64
CA GLN A 6 1.71 -12.43 7.85
C GLN A 6 2.49 -11.37 7.07
N ILE A 7 3.46 -10.78 7.74
CA ILE A 7 4.35 -9.78 7.13
C ILE A 7 5.76 -10.37 7.11
N LYS A 8 6.38 -10.36 5.95
CA LYS A 8 7.77 -10.76 5.79
C LYS A 8 8.62 -9.51 5.63
N LEU A 9 9.63 -9.37 6.49
CA LEU A 9 10.60 -8.29 6.41
C LEU A 9 11.73 -8.74 5.48
N LEU A 10 11.95 -8.00 4.40
CA LEU A 10 12.89 -8.40 3.34
C LEU A 10 14.30 -7.85 3.55
N THR A 11 14.44 -6.76 4.29
CA THR A 11 15.73 -6.15 4.61
C THR A 11 15.72 -5.69 6.05
N GLU A 12 16.89 -5.29 6.56
CA GLU A 12 17.01 -4.72 7.91
C GLU A 12 16.34 -3.34 8.06
N ASN A 13 16.04 -2.68 6.93
CA ASN A 13 15.36 -1.39 6.93
C ASN A 13 13.84 -1.51 6.83
N SER A 14 13.33 -2.74 6.83
CA SER A 14 11.89 -2.98 6.78
C SER A 14 11.22 -2.57 8.07
N ILE A 15 10.03 -1.95 7.95
CA ILE A 15 9.24 -1.55 9.10
C ILE A 15 7.87 -2.21 8.98
N ILE A 16 7.43 -2.87 10.04
CA ILE A 16 6.11 -3.49 10.09
C ILE A 16 5.05 -2.39 10.02
N PRO A 17 4.03 -2.53 9.16
CA PRO A 17 2.93 -1.56 9.11
C PRO A 17 2.28 -1.39 10.49
N LYS A 18 2.04 -0.16 10.87
CA LYS A 18 1.50 0.17 12.20
C LYS A 18 0.39 1.17 12.10
N LYS A 19 -0.58 1.05 13.00
CA LYS A 19 -1.54 2.12 13.27
C LYS A 19 -0.90 3.14 14.19
N GLN A 20 -1.17 4.42 13.95
CA GLN A 20 -0.74 5.47 14.86
C GLN A 20 -1.60 5.52 16.11
N HIS A 21 -2.89 5.24 15.96
CA HIS A 21 -3.87 5.25 17.06
C HIS A 21 -4.75 4.02 16.96
N GLU A 22 -5.28 3.58 18.10
CA GLU A 22 -6.07 2.35 18.19
C GLU A 22 -7.28 2.35 17.25
N LEU A 23 -7.93 3.51 17.09
CA LEU A 23 -9.13 3.62 16.26
C LEU A 23 -8.84 3.91 14.79
N ASP A 24 -7.58 4.03 14.41
CA ASP A 24 -7.21 4.22 13.01
C ASP A 24 -7.55 2.97 12.20
N ILE A 25 -8.00 3.17 10.98
CA ILE A 25 -8.25 2.06 10.04
C ILE A 25 -6.99 1.70 9.27
N GLY A 26 -6.20 2.71 8.90
CA GLY A 26 -5.01 2.52 8.07
C GLY A 26 -3.78 2.16 8.87
N TYR A 27 -2.97 1.28 8.28
CA TYR A 27 -1.65 0.94 8.77
C TYR A 27 -0.62 1.70 7.94
N ASP A 28 0.30 2.40 8.58
CA ASP A 28 1.32 3.15 7.85
C ASP A 28 2.30 2.23 7.14
N LEU A 29 2.57 2.55 5.88
CA LEU A 29 3.63 1.94 5.08
C LEU A 29 4.80 2.92 4.99
N HIS A 30 6.01 2.38 5.09
CA HIS A 30 7.23 3.19 5.20
C HIS A 30 8.16 2.91 4.05
N SER A 31 8.89 3.93 3.63
CA SER A 31 10.00 3.75 2.70
C SER A 31 11.13 3.01 3.39
N SER A 32 11.74 2.06 2.71
CA SER A 32 12.95 1.38 3.19
C SER A 32 14.22 2.03 2.67
N VAL A 33 14.09 3.06 1.86
CA VAL A 33 15.24 3.68 1.16
C VAL A 33 15.15 5.19 1.23
N ASP A 34 16.32 5.84 1.11
CA ASP A 34 16.40 7.25 0.80
C ASP A 34 16.22 7.41 -0.69
N ILE A 35 15.27 8.22 -1.12
CA ILE A 35 14.98 8.40 -2.53
C ILE A 35 14.40 9.78 -2.79
N GLU A 36 14.70 10.34 -3.96
CA GLU A 36 14.14 11.62 -4.37
C GLU A 36 12.99 11.40 -5.34
N LEU A 37 11.87 12.05 -5.07
CA LEU A 37 10.71 12.05 -5.95
C LEU A 37 10.81 13.25 -6.86
N ALA A 38 11.25 13.02 -8.10
CA ALA A 38 11.41 14.11 -9.05
C ALA A 38 10.04 14.73 -9.39
N SER A 39 10.03 16.07 -9.55
CA SER A 39 8.83 16.82 -9.92
C SER A 39 8.21 16.25 -11.20
N LYS A 40 6.88 16.07 -11.18
CA LYS A 40 6.08 15.61 -12.33
C LYS A 40 6.38 14.17 -12.77
N LYS A 41 7.05 13.38 -11.95
CA LYS A 41 7.42 12.01 -12.30
C LYS A 41 6.88 11.00 -11.29
N VAL A 42 6.74 9.75 -11.76
CA VAL A 42 6.38 8.61 -10.94
C VAL A 42 7.65 7.91 -10.50
N THR A 43 7.73 7.59 -9.21
CA THR A 43 8.84 6.83 -8.64
C THR A 43 8.27 5.67 -7.83
N ARG A 44 8.74 4.46 -8.08
CA ARG A 44 8.37 3.30 -7.27
C ARG A 44 9.26 3.26 -6.05
N VAL A 45 8.64 3.35 -4.87
CA VAL A 45 9.37 3.38 -3.61
C VAL A 45 9.27 2.02 -2.94
N ASN A 46 10.42 1.49 -2.55
CA ASN A 46 10.50 0.20 -1.87
C ASN A 46 10.04 0.31 -0.43
N THR A 47 9.22 -0.64 0.01
CA THR A 47 8.88 -0.80 1.43
C THR A 47 9.68 -1.90 2.10
N ALA A 48 10.29 -2.77 1.31
CA ALA A 48 11.03 -3.94 1.77
C ALA A 48 10.21 -4.90 2.63
N ILE A 49 8.89 -4.95 2.39
CA ILE A 49 8.02 -5.94 3.02
C ILE A 49 7.20 -6.67 1.97
N SER A 50 6.83 -7.91 2.27
CA SER A 50 5.81 -8.64 1.54
C SER A 50 4.74 -9.07 2.52
N ILE A 51 3.52 -9.24 2.01
CA ILE A 51 2.35 -9.55 2.84
C ILE A 51 1.71 -10.82 2.32
N SER A 52 1.34 -11.70 3.27
CA SER A 52 0.56 -12.89 2.95
C SER A 52 -0.85 -12.71 3.49
N LEU A 53 -1.82 -12.61 2.60
CA LEU A 53 -3.21 -12.40 2.95
C LEU A 53 -4.00 -13.70 2.89
N PRO A 54 -4.93 -13.93 3.84
CA PRO A 54 -5.90 -15.01 3.71
C PRO A 54 -6.74 -14.82 2.43
N LYS A 55 -7.28 -15.92 1.91
CA LYS A 55 -7.96 -15.90 0.60
C LYS A 55 -9.16 -14.98 0.51
N ASP A 56 -9.76 -14.62 1.64
CA ASP A 56 -10.93 -13.74 1.70
C ASP A 56 -10.61 -12.32 2.13
N VAL A 57 -9.33 -11.97 2.20
CA VAL A 57 -8.87 -10.64 2.61
C VAL A 57 -8.10 -10.00 1.46
N GLY A 58 -8.43 -8.78 1.14
CA GLY A 58 -7.67 -7.94 0.23
C GLY A 58 -7.06 -6.76 0.95
N GLY A 59 -6.16 -6.06 0.27
CA GLY A 59 -5.57 -4.84 0.79
C GLY A 59 -5.72 -3.69 -0.20
N PHE A 60 -6.02 -2.50 0.33
CA PHE A 60 -5.93 -1.26 -0.43
C PHE A 60 -4.77 -0.43 0.06
N VAL A 61 -3.93 0.00 -0.86
CA VAL A 61 -2.90 0.99 -0.57
C VAL A 61 -3.43 2.36 -0.97
N LEU A 62 -3.46 3.25 0.00
CA LEU A 62 -4.03 4.58 -0.14
C LEU A 62 -2.99 5.65 0.13
N PRO A 63 -3.15 6.86 -0.43
CA PRO A 63 -2.27 7.97 -0.11
C PRO A 63 -2.41 8.40 1.34
N ARG A 64 -1.40 9.09 1.84
CA ARG A 64 -1.47 9.78 3.13
C ARG A 64 -1.91 11.22 2.87
N SER A 65 -2.89 11.67 3.67
CA SER A 65 -3.46 13.01 3.50
C SER A 65 -2.42 14.13 3.62
N GLY A 66 -1.47 14.00 4.55
CA GLY A 66 -0.44 15.01 4.75
C GLY A 66 0.49 15.17 3.55
N LEU A 67 0.96 14.08 2.97
CA LEU A 67 1.78 14.13 1.75
C LEU A 67 0.99 14.70 0.59
N SER A 68 -0.27 14.30 0.43
CA SER A 68 -1.09 14.76 -0.69
C SER A 68 -1.44 16.24 -0.57
N SER A 69 -1.89 16.69 0.60
CA SER A 69 -2.37 18.07 0.75
C SER A 69 -1.23 19.08 0.89
N ASN A 70 -0.10 18.69 1.49
CA ASN A 70 0.99 19.63 1.74
C ASN A 70 2.07 19.60 0.67
N HIS A 71 2.28 18.45 0.02
CA HIS A 71 3.39 18.25 -0.91
C HIS A 71 2.95 17.77 -2.30
N LEU A 72 1.66 17.62 -2.54
CA LEU A 72 1.10 17.20 -3.83
C LEU A 72 1.63 15.83 -4.29
N ILE A 73 1.91 14.95 -3.33
CA ILE A 73 2.40 13.61 -3.58
C ILE A 73 1.31 12.60 -3.28
N THR A 74 1.03 11.74 -4.24
CA THR A 74 -0.01 10.71 -4.10
C THR A 74 0.42 9.44 -4.83
N LEU A 75 -0.40 8.39 -4.73
CA LEU A 75 -0.18 7.18 -5.52
C LEU A 75 -0.77 7.37 -6.91
N ILE A 76 -0.01 6.99 -7.94
CA ILE A 76 -0.49 7.09 -9.32
C ILE A 76 -1.62 6.08 -9.58
N ASN A 77 -1.67 4.99 -8.83
CA ASN A 77 -2.65 3.92 -8.98
C ASN A 77 -3.66 3.85 -7.83
N SER A 78 -3.93 4.96 -7.15
CA SER A 78 -4.81 4.94 -5.99
C SER A 78 -6.26 4.61 -6.36
N PRO A 79 -6.91 3.65 -5.67
CA PRO A 79 -6.30 2.77 -4.66
C PRO A 79 -5.50 1.65 -5.31
N GLY A 80 -4.34 1.34 -4.73
CA GLY A 80 -3.60 0.16 -5.12
C GLY A 80 -4.25 -1.08 -4.51
N LEU A 81 -4.45 -2.13 -5.30
CA LEU A 81 -5.10 -3.35 -4.85
C LEU A 81 -4.06 -4.44 -4.61
N ILE A 82 -4.12 -5.05 -3.43
CA ILE A 82 -3.29 -6.20 -3.09
C ILE A 82 -4.20 -7.42 -2.99
N ASP A 83 -3.99 -8.38 -3.87
CA ASP A 83 -4.72 -9.64 -3.87
C ASP A 83 -4.08 -10.66 -2.94
N PRO A 84 -4.84 -11.64 -2.42
CA PRO A 84 -4.29 -12.69 -1.57
C PRO A 84 -3.14 -13.46 -2.21
N GLY A 85 -3.15 -13.60 -3.52
CA GLY A 85 -2.11 -14.32 -4.25
C GLY A 85 -0.82 -13.54 -4.47
N TYR A 86 -0.80 -12.24 -4.17
CA TYR A 86 0.39 -11.44 -4.38
C TYR A 86 1.36 -11.60 -3.21
N THR A 87 2.54 -12.13 -3.49
CA THR A 87 3.57 -12.40 -2.47
C THR A 87 4.87 -11.65 -2.70
N GLY A 88 4.90 -10.76 -3.69
CA GLY A 88 6.07 -9.94 -3.96
C GLY A 88 6.20 -8.78 -2.99
N GLU A 89 7.29 -8.03 -3.13
CA GLU A 89 7.49 -6.82 -2.34
C GLU A 89 6.41 -5.78 -2.67
N LEU A 90 5.96 -5.06 -1.64
CA LEU A 90 5.07 -3.92 -1.84
C LEU A 90 5.89 -2.74 -2.34
N LEU A 91 5.68 -2.36 -3.58
CA LEU A 91 6.27 -1.18 -4.20
C LEU A 91 5.19 -0.12 -4.30
N ILE A 92 5.51 1.08 -3.85
CA ILE A 92 4.55 2.17 -3.80
C ILE A 92 4.87 3.17 -4.92
N PRO A 93 4.04 3.22 -5.98
CA PRO A 93 4.29 4.14 -7.10
C PRO A 93 3.75 5.53 -6.75
N LEU A 94 4.64 6.40 -6.29
CA LEU A 94 4.31 7.77 -5.93
C LEU A 94 4.52 8.70 -7.11
N ILE A 95 3.55 9.61 -7.33
CA ILE A 95 3.66 10.70 -8.28
C ILE A 95 3.82 12.01 -7.52
N ASN A 96 4.78 12.82 -7.94
CA ASN A 96 4.99 14.15 -7.39
C ASN A 96 4.38 15.17 -8.36
N HIS A 97 3.21 15.72 -8.01
CA HIS A 97 2.53 16.75 -8.80
C HIS A 97 3.07 18.15 -8.52
N GLY A 98 3.97 18.28 -7.55
CA GLY A 98 4.55 19.58 -7.19
C GLY A 98 5.60 20.05 -8.18
N GLU A 99 5.99 21.32 -8.04
CA GLU A 99 7.02 21.94 -8.89
C GLU A 99 8.42 21.59 -8.42
N GLU A 100 8.57 21.15 -7.17
CA GLU A 100 9.88 20.85 -6.58
C GLU A 100 10.04 19.37 -6.35
N ASP A 101 11.29 18.90 -6.45
CA ASP A 101 11.63 17.54 -6.07
C ASP A 101 11.44 17.37 -4.56
N TYR A 102 11.06 16.17 -4.13
CA TYR A 102 10.78 15.87 -2.73
C TYR A 102 11.64 14.72 -2.26
N LYS A 103 12.33 14.89 -1.14
CA LYS A 103 13.22 13.86 -0.59
C LYS A 103 12.48 12.98 0.40
N ILE A 104 12.51 11.69 0.14
CA ILE A 104 12.03 10.65 1.05
C ILE A 104 13.25 10.04 1.75
N LYS A 105 13.17 9.88 3.05
CA LYS A 105 14.20 9.18 3.82
C LYS A 105 13.68 7.81 4.24
N SER A 106 14.59 6.85 4.35
CA SER A 106 14.26 5.54 4.91
C SER A 106 13.56 5.70 6.25
N GLY A 107 12.42 5.04 6.40
CA GLY A 107 11.59 5.16 7.60
C GLY A 107 10.45 6.17 7.47
N ASP A 108 10.44 7.00 6.44
CA ASP A 108 9.33 7.93 6.23
C ASP A 108 8.05 7.19 5.87
N ARG A 109 6.94 7.66 6.42
CA ARG A 109 5.61 7.13 6.08
C ARG A 109 5.20 7.67 4.72
N ILE A 110 4.92 6.77 3.78
CA ILE A 110 4.67 7.16 2.39
C ILE A 110 3.28 6.81 1.87
N ALA A 111 2.59 5.90 2.58
CA ALA A 111 1.26 5.44 2.19
C ALA A 111 0.59 4.81 3.40
N GLN A 112 -0.62 4.34 3.22
CA GLN A 112 -1.32 3.57 4.25
C GLN A 112 -2.02 2.38 3.64
N LEU A 113 -2.13 1.32 4.43
CA LEU A 113 -2.71 0.05 4.03
C LEU A 113 -4.00 -0.18 4.79
N VAL A 114 -5.07 -0.49 4.07
CA VAL A 114 -6.38 -0.82 4.64
C VAL A 114 -6.75 -2.21 4.17
N PHE A 115 -7.18 -3.07 5.10
CA PHE A 115 -7.62 -4.41 4.75
C PHE A 115 -9.12 -4.43 4.52
N ILE A 116 -9.54 -5.23 3.54
CA ILE A 116 -10.95 -5.43 3.22
C ILE A 116 -11.25 -6.92 3.29
N LEU A 117 -12.43 -7.24 3.80
CA LEU A 117 -12.91 -8.60 3.90
C LEU A 117 -13.91 -8.86 2.78
N SER A 118 -13.65 -9.87 1.95
CA SER A 118 -14.58 -10.25 0.89
C SER A 118 -15.61 -11.23 1.46
N LEU A 119 -16.86 -10.79 1.50
CA LEU A 119 -17.98 -11.59 1.98
C LEU A 119 -18.87 -12.09 0.86
N ILE A 120 -18.51 -11.77 -0.38
CA ILE A 120 -19.34 -12.06 -1.55
C ILE A 120 -18.64 -13.10 -2.39
N HIS A 121 -19.34 -14.20 -2.65
CA HIS A 121 -18.93 -15.18 -3.63
C HIS A 121 -19.79 -15.01 -4.88
N ILE A 122 -19.11 -14.81 -6.00
CA ILE A 122 -19.80 -14.74 -7.28
C ILE A 122 -19.63 -16.07 -7.96
N SER A 123 -20.72 -16.80 -8.06
CA SER A 123 -20.75 -18.04 -8.81
C SER A 123 -20.75 -17.75 -10.30
N GLU A 124 -20.19 -18.65 -11.09
CA GLU A 124 -20.26 -18.51 -12.53
C GLU A 124 -21.74 -18.53 -12.98
N PRO A 125 -22.09 -17.66 -13.95
CA PRO A 125 -23.45 -17.61 -14.44
C PRO A 125 -23.86 -18.97 -15.02
N THR A 126 -25.07 -19.40 -14.68
CA THR A 126 -25.63 -20.58 -15.32
C THR A 126 -25.96 -20.25 -16.77
N ARG A 127 -25.51 -21.10 -17.70
CA ARG A 127 -25.87 -20.96 -19.08
C ARG A 127 -27.35 -21.24 -19.26
N LEU A 128 -28.02 -20.30 -19.94
CA LEU A 128 -29.37 -20.57 -20.40
C LEU A 128 -29.28 -21.50 -21.61
N LEU A 129 -29.90 -22.64 -21.50
CA LEU A 129 -30.02 -23.55 -22.63
C LEU A 129 -31.16 -23.03 -23.50
N ALA A 130 -30.85 -22.77 -24.75
CA ALA A 130 -31.83 -22.33 -25.70
C ALA A 130 -32.73 -23.49 -26.13
#